data_878a3155b16ef210f1810223dc534924
#
_entry.id   878a3155b16ef210f1810223dc534924
#
_cell.length_a   1.000
_cell.length_b   1.000
_cell.length_c   1.000
_cell.angle_alpha   90.00
_cell.angle_beta   90.00
_cell.angle_gamma   90.00
#
_symmetry.space_group_name_H-M   'P 1'
#
loop_
_entity.id
_entity.type
_entity.pdbx_description
1 polymer ?
#
loop_
_entity_poly.entity_id
_entity_poly.type
_entity_poly.pdbx_seq_one_letter_code
_entity_poly.pdbx_strand_id
1 'polypeptide(L)'
;QEPDRPQPFSEYTVTVQAEGYRSVEVSAIDVFANVTALQEIRMEPLDISQKEGTENIVVPPNTLWGDFPPKIPEDEVKPVNESGEIVLSRVVIPEYVIVHDGPPTDTRAQDYYVRYRDYIKNVASSEIYSTWPEATLRANILAIMSFSLNRVYTEWYRGKGYDFTITSSTAYDQKWSFGRTIFSNISRIVDEIFNHYLSRPKVQQPILTQYCDGKNVTCSGWMTQWGS
;
A
#
# COMPACT_ATOMS: atom_id res chain seq x y z
N GLN A 1 12.78 -5.01 -17.68
CA GLN A 1 11.78 -6.02 -18.11
C GLN A 1 12.51 -7.15 -18.84
N GLU A 2 12.39 -8.39 -18.37
CA GLU A 2 12.78 -9.54 -19.16
C GLU A 2 11.83 -9.62 -20.38
N PRO A 3 12.35 -9.61 -21.61
CA PRO A 3 11.53 -9.45 -22.83
C PRO A 3 10.54 -10.59 -23.11
N ASP A 4 10.59 -11.70 -22.38
CA ASP A 4 9.81 -12.93 -22.64
C ASP A 4 8.86 -13.34 -21.49
N ARG A 5 8.64 -12.47 -20.48
CA ARG A 5 7.74 -12.83 -19.38
C ARG A 5 6.30 -12.48 -19.76
N PRO A 6 5.39 -13.44 -19.91
CA PRO A 6 4.00 -13.13 -20.21
C PRO A 6 3.38 -12.33 -19.07
N GLN A 7 2.67 -11.27 -19.42
CA GLN A 7 1.89 -10.47 -18.47
C GLN A 7 0.82 -11.35 -17.83
N PRO A 8 0.78 -11.45 -16.48
CA PRO A 8 -0.12 -12.39 -15.81
C PRO A 8 -1.56 -11.87 -15.66
N PHE A 9 -1.85 -10.68 -16.18
CA PHE A 9 -3.13 -9.98 -16.12
C PHE A 9 -3.46 -9.31 -17.45
N SER A 10 -4.73 -8.96 -17.63
CA SER A 10 -5.18 -8.07 -18.71
C SER A 10 -5.42 -6.67 -18.14
N GLU A 11 -5.17 -5.64 -18.95
CA GLU A 11 -5.39 -4.25 -18.57
C GLU A 11 -6.67 -3.72 -19.22
N TYR A 12 -7.44 -2.96 -18.48
CA TYR A 12 -8.68 -2.34 -18.93
C TYR A 12 -8.72 -0.86 -18.56
N THR A 13 -9.53 -0.13 -19.32
CA THR A 13 -9.95 1.23 -19.02
C THR A 13 -11.44 1.24 -18.78
N VAL A 14 -11.88 1.91 -17.72
CA VAL A 14 -13.29 2.08 -17.37
C VAL A 14 -13.62 3.56 -17.34
N THR A 15 -14.64 3.96 -18.09
CA THR A 15 -15.18 5.32 -18.06
C THR A 15 -16.55 5.30 -17.42
N VAL A 16 -16.76 6.14 -16.40
CA VAL A 16 -18.02 6.28 -15.69
C VAL A 16 -18.58 7.67 -15.92
N GLN A 17 -19.85 7.72 -16.29
CA GLN A 17 -20.58 8.96 -16.55
C GLN A 17 -21.92 8.92 -15.83
N ALA A 18 -22.30 10.03 -15.21
CA ALA A 18 -23.61 10.23 -14.62
C ALA A 18 -24.04 11.68 -14.81
N GLU A 19 -25.33 11.92 -15.01
CA GLU A 19 -25.88 13.26 -15.14
C GLU A 19 -25.65 14.09 -13.86
N GLY A 20 -25.15 15.29 -14.00
CA GLY A 20 -24.81 16.18 -12.88
C GLY A 20 -23.51 15.86 -12.17
N TYR A 21 -22.72 14.91 -12.67
CA TYR A 21 -21.41 14.57 -12.11
C TYR A 21 -20.30 14.69 -13.15
N ARG A 22 -19.10 14.98 -12.66
CA ARG A 22 -17.88 14.94 -13.47
C ARG A 22 -17.60 13.52 -13.90
N SER A 23 -17.35 13.31 -15.21
CA SER A 23 -16.95 12.00 -15.72
C SER A 23 -15.61 11.56 -15.14
N VAL A 24 -15.44 10.28 -14.90
CA VAL A 24 -14.19 9.68 -14.41
C VAL A 24 -13.74 8.58 -15.36
N GLU A 25 -12.49 8.62 -15.78
CA GLU A 25 -11.83 7.55 -16.52
C GLU A 25 -10.71 6.97 -15.68
N VAL A 26 -10.75 5.66 -15.46
CA VAL A 26 -9.69 4.92 -14.76
C VAL A 26 -9.05 3.98 -15.76
N SER A 27 -7.76 4.13 -16.00
CA SER A 27 -6.97 3.32 -16.93
C SER A 27 -5.92 2.47 -16.22
N ALA A 28 -5.35 1.50 -16.93
CA ALA A 28 -4.40 0.52 -16.43
C ALA A 28 -4.96 -0.32 -15.26
N ILE A 29 -6.23 -0.70 -15.32
CA ILE A 29 -6.87 -1.58 -14.35
C ILE A 29 -6.44 -3.01 -14.62
N ASP A 30 -5.67 -3.61 -13.70
CA ASP A 30 -5.26 -5.00 -13.79
C ASP A 30 -6.43 -5.94 -13.48
N VAL A 31 -6.67 -6.92 -14.35
CA VAL A 31 -7.67 -7.97 -14.16
C VAL A 31 -7.00 -9.33 -14.25
N PHE A 32 -7.02 -10.08 -13.16
CA PHE A 32 -6.47 -11.44 -13.10
C PHE A 32 -7.54 -12.51 -13.35
N ALA A 33 -7.11 -13.64 -13.91
CA ALA A 33 -8.00 -14.77 -14.14
C ALA A 33 -8.61 -15.28 -12.81
N ASN A 34 -9.91 -15.54 -12.81
CA ASN A 34 -10.67 -16.10 -11.69
C ASN A 34 -10.67 -15.26 -10.39
N VAL A 35 -10.33 -13.98 -10.48
CA VAL A 35 -10.39 -13.05 -9.34
C VAL A 35 -11.23 -11.83 -9.72
N THR A 36 -12.15 -11.43 -8.86
CA THR A 36 -12.94 -10.22 -9.07
C THR A 36 -12.09 -9.00 -8.73
N ALA A 37 -11.94 -8.11 -9.72
CA ALA A 37 -11.35 -6.79 -9.55
C ALA A 37 -12.44 -5.80 -9.11
N LEU A 38 -12.23 -5.11 -8.01
CA LEU A 38 -13.13 -4.11 -7.44
C LEU A 38 -12.52 -2.72 -7.67
N GLN A 39 -13.17 -1.92 -8.51
CA GLN A 39 -12.76 -0.56 -8.79
C GLN A 39 -13.74 0.41 -8.13
N GLU A 40 -13.30 1.04 -7.05
CA GLU A 40 -14.05 2.11 -6.42
C GLU A 40 -13.82 3.41 -7.20
N ILE A 41 -14.92 4.09 -7.55
CA ILE A 41 -14.89 5.37 -8.25
C ILE A 41 -15.78 6.34 -7.49
N ARG A 42 -15.18 7.45 -7.03
CA ARG A 42 -15.89 8.56 -6.42
C ARG A 42 -16.10 9.65 -7.46
N MET A 43 -17.35 9.91 -7.76
CA MET A 43 -17.71 10.99 -8.68
C MET A 43 -18.00 12.30 -7.92
N GLU A 44 -17.50 13.41 -8.44
CA GLU A 44 -17.76 14.74 -7.90
C GLU A 44 -18.96 15.38 -8.61
N PRO A 45 -19.91 15.99 -7.89
CA PRO A 45 -20.97 16.77 -8.51
C PRO A 45 -20.38 17.91 -9.35
N LEU A 46 -20.96 18.17 -10.51
CA LEU A 46 -20.61 19.34 -11.31
C LEU A 46 -21.08 20.60 -10.59
N ASP A 47 -20.15 21.46 -10.25
CA ASP A 47 -20.47 22.80 -9.79
C ASP A 47 -20.74 23.71 -11.01
N ILE A 48 -21.67 24.68 -10.84
CA ILE A 48 -22.10 25.63 -11.91
C ILE A 48 -20.91 26.44 -12.49
N SER A 49 -19.80 26.49 -11.75
CA SER A 49 -18.56 27.19 -12.15
C SER A 49 -17.49 26.27 -12.77
N GLN A 50 -17.65 24.96 -12.72
CA GLN A 50 -16.67 24.01 -13.23
C GLN A 50 -17.00 23.61 -14.67
N LYS A 51 -16.00 23.73 -15.55
CA LYS A 51 -16.12 23.24 -16.92
C LYS A 51 -16.32 21.73 -16.93
N GLU A 52 -17.20 21.25 -17.81
CA GLU A 52 -17.27 19.85 -18.18
C GLU A 52 -15.87 19.33 -18.48
N GLY A 53 -15.48 18.25 -17.80
CA GLY A 53 -14.19 17.62 -17.96
C GLY A 53 -14.22 16.18 -17.44
N THR A 54 -13.26 15.38 -17.89
CA THR A 54 -13.08 14.03 -17.41
C THR A 54 -11.92 14.04 -16.44
N GLU A 55 -12.13 13.47 -15.25
CA GLU A 55 -11.05 13.16 -14.32
C GLU A 55 -10.37 11.88 -14.79
N ASN A 56 -9.06 11.93 -14.99
CA ASN A 56 -8.29 10.79 -15.45
C ASN A 56 -7.44 10.24 -14.31
N ILE A 57 -7.66 8.98 -13.95
CA ILE A 57 -6.89 8.24 -12.96
C ILE A 57 -6.14 7.15 -13.70
N VAL A 58 -4.82 7.12 -13.57
CA VAL A 58 -3.97 6.05 -14.10
C VAL A 58 -3.49 5.21 -12.94
N VAL A 59 -3.92 3.94 -12.88
CA VAL A 59 -3.49 3.02 -11.82
C VAL A 59 -2.04 2.64 -12.07
N PRO A 60 -1.10 2.89 -11.13
CA PRO A 60 0.28 2.50 -11.31
C PRO A 60 0.42 0.96 -11.40
N PRO A 61 1.45 0.44 -12.10
CA PRO A 61 1.65 -1.00 -12.18
C PRO A 61 1.92 -1.62 -10.80
N ASN A 62 1.62 -2.92 -10.66
CA ASN A 62 2.02 -3.69 -9.49
C ASN A 62 3.55 -3.69 -9.34
N THR A 63 4.06 -3.67 -8.10
CA THR A 63 5.51 -3.58 -7.84
C THR A 63 6.29 -4.80 -8.35
N LEU A 64 5.65 -5.95 -8.53
CA LEU A 64 6.27 -7.13 -9.13
C LEU A 64 6.41 -7.03 -10.65
N TRP A 65 5.72 -6.08 -11.28
CA TRP A 65 5.71 -5.86 -12.73
C TRP A 65 6.43 -4.58 -13.15
N GLY A 66 6.18 -3.49 -12.43
CA GLY A 66 6.79 -2.18 -12.68
C GLY A 66 8.24 -2.09 -12.18
N ASP A 67 8.91 -1.00 -12.57
CA ASP A 67 10.25 -0.64 -12.09
C ASP A 67 10.12 0.30 -10.89
N PHE A 68 10.48 -0.20 -9.71
CA PHE A 68 10.40 0.54 -8.44
C PHE A 68 11.74 0.49 -7.71
N PRO A 69 12.12 1.58 -7.01
CA PRO A 69 13.35 1.60 -6.26
C PRO A 69 13.32 0.61 -5.09
N PRO A 70 14.48 0.02 -4.73
CA PRO A 70 14.58 -0.81 -3.55
C PRO A 70 14.33 -0.01 -2.28
N LYS A 71 13.86 -0.71 -1.22
CA LYS A 71 13.74 -0.12 0.11
C LYS A 71 15.10 0.33 0.64
N ILE A 72 15.12 1.50 1.26
CA ILE A 72 16.26 1.97 2.02
C ILE A 72 16.33 1.12 3.30
N PRO A 73 17.44 0.42 3.58
CA PRO A 73 17.58 -0.39 4.78
C PRO A 73 17.45 0.45 6.06
N GLU A 74 16.73 -0.08 7.03
CA GLU A 74 16.56 0.54 8.35
C GLU A 74 16.75 -0.50 9.45
N ASP A 75 17.15 -0.04 10.64
CA ASP A 75 17.21 -0.91 11.81
C ASP A 75 15.80 -1.40 12.18
N GLU A 76 15.66 -2.69 12.43
CA GLU A 76 14.39 -3.31 12.81
C GLU A 76 13.89 -2.77 14.16
N VAL A 77 14.79 -2.62 15.10
CA VAL A 77 14.47 -2.07 16.42
C VAL A 77 14.73 -0.58 16.42
N LYS A 78 13.66 0.19 16.58
CA LYS A 78 13.75 1.64 16.73
C LYS A 78 14.04 1.95 18.19
N PRO A 79 15.16 2.61 18.53
CA PRO A 79 15.40 3.05 19.88
C PRO A 79 14.33 4.04 20.30
N VAL A 80 13.94 4.00 21.58
CA VAL A 80 13.24 5.12 22.18
C VAL A 80 14.21 6.29 22.13
N ASN A 81 13.89 7.33 21.36
CA ASN A 81 14.78 8.46 21.20
C ASN A 81 15.08 9.10 22.54
N GLU A 82 16.34 9.46 22.78
CA GLU A 82 16.76 10.26 23.93
C GLU A 82 16.06 11.63 23.97
N SER A 83 15.47 12.08 22.86
CA SER A 83 14.66 13.28 22.72
C SER A 83 13.24 13.17 23.30
N GLY A 84 12.81 12.00 23.82
CA GLY A 84 11.48 11.80 24.39
C GLY A 84 10.37 11.59 23.37
N GLU A 85 10.68 11.24 22.14
CA GLU A 85 9.69 10.83 21.15
C GLU A 85 8.91 9.61 21.61
N ILE A 86 7.60 9.70 21.49
CA ILE A 86 6.67 8.78 22.11
C ILE A 86 6.53 7.54 21.24
N VAL A 87 7.26 6.49 21.58
CA VAL A 87 6.85 5.14 21.21
C VAL A 87 5.56 4.83 21.98
N LEU A 88 4.52 4.41 21.30
CA LEU A 88 3.24 4.09 21.95
C LEU A 88 3.46 3.01 23.03
N SER A 89 2.80 3.15 24.17
CA SER A 89 2.92 2.20 25.28
C SER A 89 2.33 0.82 24.96
N ARG A 90 1.53 0.73 23.91
CA ARG A 90 0.90 -0.51 23.41
C ARG A 90 0.69 -0.42 21.91
N VAL A 91 0.60 -1.58 21.25
CA VAL A 91 0.22 -1.63 19.83
C VAL A 91 -1.26 -1.27 19.70
N VAL A 92 -1.53 -0.31 18.84
CA VAL A 92 -2.87 0.16 18.53
C VAL A 92 -3.06 -0.02 17.02
N ILE A 93 -4.16 -0.68 16.64
CA ILE A 93 -4.59 -0.70 15.24
C ILE A 93 -5.36 0.61 15.01
N PRO A 94 -4.84 1.53 14.20
CA PRO A 94 -5.48 2.82 14.00
C PRO A 94 -6.75 2.67 13.14
N GLU A 95 -7.69 3.56 13.28
CA GLU A 95 -8.84 3.64 12.37
C GLU A 95 -8.42 4.20 11.01
N TYR A 96 -7.56 5.21 11.02
CA TYR A 96 -7.04 5.89 9.83
C TYR A 96 -5.52 6.04 9.89
N VAL A 97 -4.91 6.07 8.72
CA VAL A 97 -3.52 6.51 8.51
C VAL A 97 -3.52 7.69 7.54
N ILE A 98 -2.54 8.56 7.69
CA ILE A 98 -2.29 9.64 6.73
C ILE A 98 -1.17 9.15 5.82
N VAL A 99 -1.49 8.97 4.53
CA VAL A 99 -0.55 8.54 3.50
C VAL A 99 -0.04 9.73 2.73
N HIS A 100 1.25 9.98 2.81
CA HIS A 100 1.95 10.97 2.00
C HIS A 100 2.28 10.36 0.64
N ASP A 101 1.69 10.88 -0.44
CA ASP A 101 1.80 10.26 -1.78
C ASP A 101 3.09 10.66 -2.50
N GLY A 102 4.22 10.29 -1.91
CA GLY A 102 5.54 10.57 -2.44
C GLY A 102 6.66 10.25 -1.44
N PRO A 103 7.92 10.56 -1.77
CA PRO A 103 9.01 10.53 -0.81
C PRO A 103 8.79 11.52 0.33
N PRO A 104 9.26 11.27 1.57
CA PRO A 104 8.96 12.10 2.73
C PRO A 104 9.42 13.57 2.60
N THR A 105 10.35 13.85 1.70
CA THR A 105 10.88 15.19 1.43
C THR A 105 10.15 15.96 0.32
N ASP A 106 9.20 15.35 -0.38
CA ASP A 106 8.44 16.06 -1.42
C ASP A 106 7.28 16.83 -0.81
N THR A 107 7.50 18.08 -0.50
CA THR A 107 6.50 18.98 0.10
C THR A 107 5.32 19.31 -0.81
N ARG A 108 5.33 18.87 -2.08
CA ARG A 108 4.22 19.05 -3.03
C ARG A 108 3.31 17.82 -3.09
N ALA A 109 3.77 16.70 -2.53
CA ALA A 109 2.99 15.47 -2.49
C ALA A 109 1.74 15.67 -1.62
N GLN A 110 0.66 15.05 -2.05
CA GLN A 110 -0.62 15.15 -1.35
C GLN A 110 -0.70 14.15 -0.21
N ASP A 111 -1.33 14.56 0.89
CA ASP A 111 -1.64 13.69 2.02
C ASP A 111 -3.08 13.18 1.91
N TYR A 112 -3.24 11.85 2.02
CA TYR A 112 -4.54 11.19 1.98
C TYR A 112 -4.90 10.58 3.34
N TYR A 113 -6.10 10.87 3.84
CA TYR A 113 -6.69 10.21 5.00
C TYR A 113 -7.34 8.91 4.55
N VAL A 114 -6.74 7.79 4.90
CA VAL A 114 -7.16 6.46 4.43
C VAL A 114 -7.54 5.61 5.64
N ARG A 115 -8.67 4.93 5.61
CA ARG A 115 -8.99 3.92 6.62
C ARG A 115 -7.90 2.86 6.60
N TYR A 116 -7.39 2.48 7.76
CA TYR A 116 -6.22 1.60 7.84
C TYR A 116 -6.46 0.25 7.16
N ARG A 117 -7.67 -0.30 7.28
CA ARG A 117 -8.06 -1.53 6.59
C ARG A 117 -7.97 -1.39 5.06
N ASP A 118 -8.46 -0.28 4.52
CA ASP A 118 -8.44 0.00 3.08
C ASP A 118 -7.01 0.29 2.60
N TYR A 119 -6.18 0.90 3.45
CA TYR A 119 -4.74 1.04 3.21
C TYR A 119 -4.07 -0.31 2.99
N ILE A 120 -4.30 -1.30 3.88
CA ILE A 120 -3.72 -2.64 3.75
C ILE A 120 -4.20 -3.34 2.48
N LYS A 121 -5.50 -3.27 2.16
CA LYS A 121 -6.06 -3.83 0.92
C LYS A 121 -5.42 -3.23 -0.32
N ASN A 122 -5.21 -1.92 -0.32
CA ASN A 122 -4.58 -1.18 -1.41
C ASN A 122 -3.11 -1.60 -1.59
N VAL A 123 -2.32 -1.57 -0.53
CA VAL A 123 -0.92 -1.98 -0.57
C VAL A 123 -0.77 -3.43 -1.03
N ALA A 124 -1.54 -4.35 -0.47
CA ALA A 124 -1.50 -5.76 -0.88
C ALA A 124 -1.88 -5.93 -2.36
N SER A 125 -2.90 -5.22 -2.84
CA SER A 125 -3.28 -5.25 -4.27
C SER A 125 -2.24 -4.58 -5.19
N SER A 126 -1.38 -3.72 -4.65
CA SER A 126 -0.30 -3.06 -5.39
C SER A 126 1.01 -3.85 -5.41
N GLU A 127 1.24 -4.74 -4.45
CA GLU A 127 2.55 -5.36 -4.23
C GLU A 127 2.58 -6.88 -4.45
N ILE A 128 1.43 -7.57 -4.45
CA ILE A 128 1.38 -9.03 -4.66
C ILE A 128 0.34 -9.39 -5.72
N TYR A 129 0.52 -10.55 -6.38
CA TYR A 129 -0.46 -11.02 -7.36
C TYR A 129 -1.58 -11.79 -6.67
N SER A 130 -2.81 -11.39 -6.93
CA SER A 130 -4.02 -12.00 -6.38
C SER A 130 -4.21 -13.47 -6.75
N THR A 131 -3.52 -13.96 -7.77
CA THR A 131 -3.52 -15.37 -8.22
C THR A 131 -2.58 -16.28 -7.44
N TRP A 132 -1.78 -15.75 -6.52
CA TRP A 132 -0.90 -16.58 -5.70
C TRP A 132 -1.68 -17.45 -4.71
N PRO A 133 -1.09 -18.57 -4.24
CA PRO A 133 -1.71 -19.41 -3.23
C PRO A 133 -2.12 -18.62 -1.98
N GLU A 134 -3.22 -19.00 -1.35
CA GLU A 134 -3.76 -18.28 -0.19
C GLU A 134 -2.74 -18.17 0.96
N ALA A 135 -1.94 -19.21 1.21
CA ALA A 135 -0.90 -19.16 2.25
C ALA A 135 0.15 -18.09 1.97
N THR A 136 0.55 -17.93 0.70
CA THR A 136 1.46 -16.89 0.24
C THR A 136 0.85 -15.51 0.40
N LEU A 137 -0.43 -15.34 0.01
CA LEU A 137 -1.15 -14.07 0.21
C LEU A 137 -1.21 -13.69 1.69
N ARG A 138 -1.56 -14.64 2.58
CA ARG A 138 -1.62 -14.42 4.04
C ARG A 138 -0.26 -14.02 4.62
N ALA A 139 0.82 -14.68 4.23
CA ALA A 139 2.17 -14.37 4.71
C ALA A 139 2.59 -12.93 4.31
N ASN A 140 2.36 -12.56 3.05
CA ASN A 140 2.66 -11.22 2.56
C ASN A 140 1.81 -10.14 3.22
N ILE A 141 0.50 -10.38 3.39
CA ILE A 141 -0.40 -9.44 4.06
C ILE A 141 0.01 -9.24 5.53
N LEU A 142 0.41 -10.29 6.24
CA LEU A 142 0.94 -10.18 7.61
C LEU A 142 2.23 -9.34 7.66
N ALA A 143 3.12 -9.50 6.68
CA ALA A 143 4.33 -8.69 6.57
C ALA A 143 3.98 -7.20 6.30
N ILE A 144 3.05 -6.94 5.38
CA ILE A 144 2.55 -5.59 5.07
C ILE A 144 1.96 -4.92 6.32
N MET A 145 1.10 -5.63 7.05
CA MET A 145 0.47 -5.12 8.27
C MET A 145 1.50 -4.84 9.36
N SER A 146 2.47 -5.74 9.56
CA SER A 146 3.49 -5.57 10.59
C SER A 146 4.38 -4.37 10.30
N PHE A 147 4.76 -4.16 9.05
CA PHE A 147 5.52 -2.99 8.62
C PHE A 147 4.78 -1.68 8.93
N SER A 148 3.56 -1.56 8.48
CA SER A 148 2.77 -0.32 8.69
C SER A 148 2.43 -0.09 10.15
N LEU A 149 2.14 -1.14 10.93
CA LEU A 149 1.94 -1.02 12.39
C LEU A 149 3.23 -0.62 13.13
N ASN A 150 4.41 -1.02 12.63
CA ASN A 150 5.67 -0.51 13.16
C ASN A 150 5.76 1.01 12.99
N ARG A 151 5.39 1.54 11.81
CA ARG A 151 5.38 2.99 11.56
C ARG A 151 4.43 3.74 12.51
N VAL A 152 3.26 3.17 12.78
CA VAL A 152 2.29 3.71 13.74
C VAL A 152 2.84 3.62 15.17
N TYR A 153 3.33 2.46 15.58
CA TYR A 153 3.80 2.21 16.94
C TYR A 153 4.99 3.09 17.33
N THR A 154 5.91 3.32 16.38
CA THR A 154 7.12 4.13 16.60
C THR A 154 6.92 5.62 16.35
N GLU A 155 5.73 6.05 15.94
CA GLU A 155 5.46 7.45 15.52
C GLU A 155 6.54 7.97 14.54
N TRP A 156 7.01 7.08 13.64
CA TRP A 156 8.26 7.25 12.89
C TRP A 156 8.39 8.58 12.17
N TYR A 157 7.35 9.01 11.47
CA TYR A 157 7.37 10.28 10.75
C TYR A 157 7.01 11.45 11.64
N ARG A 158 6.04 11.28 12.53
CA ARG A 158 5.65 12.33 13.47
C ARG A 158 6.79 12.70 14.41
N GLY A 159 7.56 11.71 14.88
CA GLY A 159 8.76 11.94 15.67
C GLY A 159 9.86 12.72 14.94
N LYS A 160 9.78 12.81 13.60
CA LYS A 160 10.68 13.60 12.75
C LYS A 160 10.07 14.95 12.32
N GLY A 161 8.91 15.31 12.87
CA GLY A 161 8.25 16.58 12.57
C GLY A 161 7.39 16.59 11.32
N TYR A 162 7.02 15.40 10.77
CA TYR A 162 6.08 15.29 9.67
C TYR A 162 4.65 15.09 10.18
N ASP A 163 3.66 15.55 9.41
CA ASP A 163 2.24 15.46 9.77
C ASP A 163 1.53 14.22 9.20
N PHE A 164 2.27 13.27 8.61
CA PHE A 164 1.74 12.03 8.05
C PHE A 164 2.23 10.79 8.80
N THR A 165 1.55 9.65 8.56
CA THR A 165 1.85 8.37 9.24
C THR A 165 2.85 7.52 8.45
N ILE A 166 2.70 7.50 7.12
CA ILE A 166 3.43 6.61 6.21
C ILE A 166 3.48 7.22 4.82
N THR A 167 4.47 6.82 4.00
CA THR A 167 4.56 7.28 2.60
C THR A 167 4.10 6.21 1.61
N SER A 168 3.78 6.62 0.38
CA SER A 168 3.52 5.70 -0.75
C SER A 168 4.78 5.27 -1.49
N SER A 169 5.95 5.75 -1.07
CA SER A 169 7.24 5.48 -1.72
C SER A 169 7.79 4.11 -1.31
N THR A 170 8.02 3.23 -2.29
CA THR A 170 8.61 1.90 -2.06
C THR A 170 10.04 1.94 -1.53
N ALA A 171 10.76 3.05 -1.73
CA ALA A 171 12.09 3.24 -1.17
C ALA A 171 12.06 3.42 0.36
N TYR A 172 11.00 4.00 0.88
CA TYR A 172 10.84 4.30 2.31
C TYR A 172 9.85 3.37 2.99
N ASP A 173 8.69 3.12 2.36
CA ASP A 173 7.60 2.37 2.96
C ASP A 173 6.99 1.37 1.98
N GLN A 174 5.72 1.50 1.65
CA GLN A 174 4.92 0.54 0.92
C GLN A 174 4.18 1.21 -0.24
N LYS A 175 3.90 0.44 -1.29
CA LYS A 175 3.19 0.98 -2.45
C LYS A 175 1.69 1.08 -2.17
N TRP A 176 1.27 2.25 -1.73
CA TRP A 176 -0.12 2.68 -1.79
C TRP A 176 -0.33 3.49 -3.08
N SER A 177 -1.52 3.42 -3.67
CA SER A 177 -1.82 4.17 -4.90
C SER A 177 -3.25 4.69 -4.87
N PHE A 178 -3.43 5.99 -5.12
CA PHE A 178 -4.76 6.55 -5.30
C PHE A 178 -5.48 5.86 -6.45
N GLY A 179 -6.78 5.53 -6.26
CA GLY A 179 -7.59 4.88 -7.29
C GLY A 179 -7.25 3.41 -7.57
N ARG A 180 -6.47 2.74 -6.71
CA ARG A 180 -6.07 1.34 -6.89
C ARG A 180 -7.25 0.38 -6.94
N THR A 181 -7.26 -0.49 -7.93
CA THR A 181 -8.16 -1.65 -7.99
C THR A 181 -7.84 -2.63 -6.87
N ILE A 182 -8.84 -3.08 -6.14
CA ILE A 182 -8.74 -4.03 -5.04
C ILE A 182 -9.23 -5.41 -5.51
N PHE A 183 -8.50 -6.48 -5.18
CA PHE A 183 -8.88 -7.84 -5.53
C PHE A 183 -9.68 -8.49 -4.39
N SER A 184 -10.81 -9.12 -4.75
CA SER A 184 -11.79 -9.64 -3.78
C SER A 184 -11.21 -10.65 -2.79
N ASN A 185 -10.32 -11.54 -3.23
CA ASN A 185 -9.66 -12.52 -2.36
C ASN A 185 -8.65 -11.87 -1.40
N ILE A 186 -7.89 -10.87 -1.86
CA ILE A 186 -7.01 -10.06 -1.00
C ILE A 186 -7.84 -9.31 0.04
N SER A 187 -8.94 -8.67 -0.38
CA SER A 187 -9.86 -7.97 0.52
C SER A 187 -10.39 -8.89 1.61
N ARG A 188 -10.84 -10.10 1.25
CA ARG A 188 -11.32 -11.11 2.20
C ARG A 188 -10.23 -11.52 3.20
N ILE A 189 -9.02 -11.82 2.72
CA ILE A 189 -7.92 -12.23 3.60
C ILE A 189 -7.56 -11.11 4.58
N VAL A 190 -7.48 -9.87 4.12
CA VAL A 190 -7.22 -8.71 5.01
C VAL A 190 -8.28 -8.64 6.11
N ASP A 191 -9.56 -8.79 5.75
CA ASP A 191 -10.66 -8.74 6.72
C ASP A 191 -10.58 -9.87 7.76
N GLU A 192 -10.12 -11.06 7.37
CA GLU A 192 -9.98 -12.21 8.25
C GLU A 192 -8.82 -12.08 9.25
N ILE A 193 -7.71 -11.47 8.84
CA ILE A 193 -6.48 -11.41 9.67
C ILE A 193 -6.14 -10.01 10.18
N PHE A 194 -7.04 -9.06 10.04
CA PHE A 194 -6.82 -7.63 10.28
C PHE A 194 -6.28 -7.27 11.67
N ASN A 195 -6.52 -8.08 12.67
CA ASN A 195 -6.06 -7.88 14.05
C ASN A 195 -4.77 -8.66 14.40
N HIS A 196 -4.09 -9.21 13.38
CA HIS A 196 -2.85 -9.94 13.56
C HIS A 196 -1.65 -9.12 13.08
N TYR A 197 -0.52 -9.29 13.74
CA TYR A 197 0.77 -8.76 13.30
C TYR A 197 1.91 -9.65 13.80
N LEU A 198 3.09 -9.48 13.23
CA LEU A 198 4.30 -10.20 13.62
C LEU A 198 5.08 -9.39 14.65
N SER A 199 5.53 -10.08 15.71
CA SER A 199 6.43 -9.52 16.72
C SER A 199 7.53 -10.52 17.07
N ARG A 200 8.67 -10.02 17.57
CA ARG A 200 9.72 -10.90 18.12
C ARG A 200 9.28 -11.46 19.48
N PRO A 201 9.72 -12.66 19.86
CA PRO A 201 9.42 -13.20 21.16
C PRO A 201 9.80 -12.22 22.29
N LYS A 202 8.87 -11.96 23.19
CA LYS A 202 9.02 -11.02 24.33
C LYS A 202 9.20 -9.54 23.93
N VAL A 203 9.01 -9.19 22.67
CA VAL A 203 9.02 -7.81 22.17
C VAL A 203 7.61 -7.43 21.74
N GLN A 204 7.08 -6.33 22.25
CA GLN A 204 5.73 -5.86 21.93
C GLN A 204 5.69 -5.16 20.57
N GLN A 205 6.79 -4.53 20.17
CA GLN A 205 6.87 -3.77 18.92
C GLN A 205 6.58 -4.66 17.71
N PRO A 206 5.70 -4.26 16.80
CA PRO A 206 5.55 -4.91 15.50
C PRO A 206 6.87 -4.92 14.72
N ILE A 207 7.18 -6.04 14.07
CA ILE A 207 8.39 -6.14 13.27
C ILE A 207 8.33 -5.16 12.09
N LEU A 208 9.40 -4.39 11.88
CA LEU A 208 9.61 -3.66 10.64
C LEU A 208 10.06 -4.66 9.56
N THR A 209 9.09 -5.28 8.91
CA THR A 209 9.31 -6.32 7.90
C THR A 209 9.83 -5.72 6.60
N GLN A 210 11.15 -5.74 6.40
CA GLN A 210 11.79 -5.17 5.21
C GLN A 210 11.80 -6.18 4.05
N TYR A 211 10.61 -6.70 3.71
CA TYR A 211 10.44 -7.64 2.61
C TYR A 211 10.74 -6.99 1.24
N CYS A 212 11.03 -7.82 0.25
CA CYS A 212 11.27 -7.39 -1.13
C CYS A 212 10.73 -8.42 -2.13
N ASP A 213 10.80 -8.12 -3.41
CA ASP A 213 10.36 -9.06 -4.46
C ASP A 213 11.24 -10.32 -4.53
N GLY A 214 12.53 -10.20 -4.27
CA GLY A 214 13.49 -11.29 -4.30
C GLY A 214 14.01 -11.63 -5.70
N LYS A 215 13.68 -10.81 -6.71
CA LYS A 215 14.15 -10.94 -8.10
C LYS A 215 14.91 -9.70 -8.55
N ASN A 216 14.23 -8.55 -8.58
CA ASN A 216 14.83 -7.28 -8.96
C ASN A 216 15.61 -6.67 -7.79
N VAL A 217 15.14 -6.95 -6.56
CA VAL A 217 15.73 -6.48 -5.31
C VAL A 217 15.98 -7.65 -4.37
N THR A 218 17.13 -7.68 -3.72
CA THR A 218 17.48 -8.67 -2.69
C THR A 218 17.37 -8.06 -1.30
N CYS A 219 16.84 -8.83 -0.34
CA CYS A 219 16.70 -8.44 1.06
C CYS A 219 17.21 -9.59 1.95
N SER A 220 18.49 -9.56 2.31
CA SER A 220 19.10 -10.61 3.12
C SER A 220 18.43 -10.71 4.50
N GLY A 221 18.03 -11.92 4.88
CA GLY A 221 17.38 -12.19 6.16
C GLY A 221 15.89 -11.87 6.24
N TRP A 222 15.29 -11.39 5.16
CA TRP A 222 13.86 -11.06 5.08
C TRP A 222 13.11 -11.95 4.08
N MET A 223 11.81 -12.01 4.24
CA MET A 223 10.95 -12.72 3.30
C MET A 223 11.02 -12.11 1.91
N THR A 224 11.15 -12.96 0.90
CA THR A 224 10.97 -12.53 -0.48
C THR A 224 9.57 -12.87 -0.96
N GLN A 225 8.93 -11.94 -1.67
CA GLN A 225 7.55 -12.13 -2.16
C GLN A 225 7.44 -13.32 -3.11
N TRP A 226 8.41 -13.51 -4.00
CA TRP A 226 8.45 -14.66 -4.90
C TRP A 226 8.86 -15.98 -4.24
N GLY A 227 9.44 -15.95 -3.04
CA GLY A 227 9.87 -17.12 -2.29
C GLY A 227 8.91 -17.54 -1.17
N SER A 228 7.81 -16.84 -0.99
CA SER A 228 6.83 -17.08 0.08
C SER A 228 5.81 -18.16 -0.25
#